data_a6c9edd71b37db22593cc2397d48ba80
#
_entry.id   a6c9edd71b37db22593cc2397d48ba80
#
_cell.length_a   1.000
_cell.length_b   1.000
_cell.length_c   1.000
_cell.angle_alpha   90.00
_cell.angle_beta   90.00
_cell.angle_gamma   90.00
#
_symmetry.space_group_name_H-M   'P 1'
#
loop_
_entity.id
_entity.type
_entity.pdbx_description
1 polymer ?
#
loop_
_entity_poly.entity_id
_entity_poly.type
_entity_poly.pdbx_seq_one_letter_code
_entity_poly.pdbx_strand_id
1 'polypeptide(L)'
;MQIRLDSEEKERVRETILAKPYSIGPYNVTKDGQQWVRIGEGCPHSCPWCAEPKQSKWYGMPKPESNQISLLDMNLLSHPEALPEIQRMANLKFEGKVIHFEAICGLDYRFMNLEICQALKAARFQNLRIAWDSPLRCQYKLKDAIKLLVKVGFKRDEITLFMICNFKYVSFEEQCYKLDLCKVWNVKVADCHFDNQTGPNFTGIYWKTEEQLEFRAKVRSHNQMIVQRIYNEQYSRPKIKKFLTMGPSTMDSDILSQEPVCKGE
;
A
#
# COMPACT_ATOMS: atom_id res chain seq x y z
N MET A 1 22.04 -11.53 -3.97
CA MET A 1 22.42 -11.19 -5.36
C MET A 1 21.23 -10.42 -5.96
N GLN A 2 21.27 -9.08 -5.99
CA GLN A 2 20.22 -8.28 -6.61
C GLN A 2 20.42 -8.35 -8.14
N ILE A 3 19.48 -8.96 -8.83
CA ILE A 3 19.46 -8.94 -10.27
C ILE A 3 18.96 -7.56 -10.72
N ARG A 4 19.86 -6.72 -11.24
CA ARG A 4 19.47 -5.48 -11.92
C ARG A 4 18.85 -5.86 -13.26
N LEU A 5 17.60 -5.54 -13.50
CA LEU A 5 17.10 -5.44 -14.87
C LEU A 5 17.77 -4.22 -15.50
N ASP A 6 18.28 -4.41 -16.69
CA ASP A 6 18.63 -3.29 -17.54
C ASP A 6 17.38 -2.50 -17.98
N SER A 7 17.58 -1.38 -18.64
CA SER A 7 16.48 -0.52 -19.09
C SER A 7 15.59 -1.21 -20.13
N GLU A 8 16.11 -2.11 -20.94
CA GLU A 8 15.36 -2.85 -21.96
C GLU A 8 14.50 -3.95 -21.35
N GLU A 9 15.02 -4.66 -20.34
CA GLU A 9 14.23 -5.67 -19.61
C GLU A 9 13.09 -5.02 -18.81
N LYS A 10 13.33 -3.86 -18.21
CA LYS A 10 12.27 -3.08 -17.52
C LYS A 10 11.16 -2.70 -18.48
N GLU A 11 11.53 -2.26 -19.67
CA GLU A 11 10.57 -1.86 -20.70
C GLU A 11 9.80 -3.07 -21.23
N ARG A 12 10.45 -4.22 -21.50
CA ARG A 12 9.76 -5.45 -21.92
C ARG A 12 8.77 -5.96 -20.87
N VAL A 13 9.14 -5.97 -19.59
CA VAL A 13 8.22 -6.34 -18.51
C VAL A 13 7.05 -5.37 -18.47
N ARG A 14 7.32 -4.10 -18.63
CA ARG A 14 6.30 -3.05 -18.69
C ARG A 14 5.40 -3.18 -19.91
N GLU A 15 5.93 -3.41 -21.09
CA GLU A 15 5.17 -3.65 -22.32
C GLU A 15 4.28 -4.88 -22.20
N THR A 16 4.75 -5.97 -21.58
CA THR A 16 3.97 -7.17 -21.33
C THR A 16 2.80 -6.88 -20.38
N ILE A 17 3.02 -6.05 -19.36
CA ILE A 17 1.96 -5.60 -18.43
C ILE A 17 1.03 -4.60 -19.12
N LEU A 18 1.56 -3.71 -19.95
CA LEU A 18 0.81 -2.66 -20.65
C LEU A 18 0.09 -3.15 -21.93
N ALA A 19 0.42 -4.34 -22.44
CA ALA A 19 -0.27 -4.94 -23.59
C ALA A 19 -1.77 -5.18 -23.34
N LYS A 20 -2.22 -5.06 -22.11
CA LYS A 20 -3.65 -4.97 -21.76
C LYS A 20 -3.92 -3.54 -21.28
N PRO A 21 -4.65 -2.71 -22.03
CA PRO A 21 -5.03 -1.38 -21.58
C PRO A 21 -5.85 -1.48 -20.30
N TYR A 22 -5.31 -0.99 -19.21
CA TYR A 22 -5.95 -1.03 -17.88
C TYR A 22 -6.74 0.25 -17.59
N SER A 23 -7.07 1.02 -18.63
CA SER A 23 -8.00 2.15 -18.48
C SER A 23 -9.42 1.61 -18.37
N ILE A 24 -9.89 1.47 -17.14
CA ILE A 24 -11.28 1.07 -16.87
C ILE A 24 -12.21 2.28 -17.00
N GLY A 25 -11.65 3.50 -17.00
CA GLY A 25 -12.45 4.73 -16.93
C GLY A 25 -13.15 4.89 -15.56
N PRO A 26 -14.15 5.77 -15.49
CA PRO A 26 -14.96 5.91 -14.29
C PRO A 26 -15.77 4.63 -14.04
N TYR A 27 -15.86 4.25 -12.78
CA TYR A 27 -16.61 3.07 -12.37
C TYR A 27 -17.56 3.44 -11.24
N ASN A 28 -18.81 3.00 -11.33
CA ASN A 28 -19.80 3.18 -10.30
C ASN A 28 -20.79 2.01 -10.35
N VAL A 29 -20.68 1.10 -9.39
CA VAL A 29 -21.55 -0.07 -9.27
C VAL A 29 -21.92 -0.27 -7.81
N THR A 30 -23.22 -0.44 -7.54
CA THR A 30 -23.74 -0.79 -6.21
C THR A 30 -24.16 -2.26 -6.21
N LYS A 31 -23.56 -3.04 -5.32
CA LYS A 31 -23.84 -4.46 -5.17
C LYS A 31 -23.72 -4.87 -3.70
N ASP A 32 -24.64 -5.69 -3.22
CA ASP A 32 -24.64 -6.27 -1.86
C ASP A 32 -24.52 -5.19 -0.75
N GLY A 33 -25.15 -4.01 -0.96
CA GLY A 33 -25.14 -2.92 -0.01
C GLY A 33 -23.86 -2.06 -0.02
N GLN A 34 -22.92 -2.36 -0.89
CA GLN A 34 -21.66 -1.61 -1.07
C GLN A 34 -21.61 -0.96 -2.44
N GLN A 35 -21.19 0.30 -2.48
CA GLN A 35 -20.93 1.04 -3.72
C GLN A 35 -19.44 1.03 -4.02
N TRP A 36 -19.10 0.61 -5.23
CA TRP A 36 -17.73 0.52 -5.72
C TRP A 36 -17.52 1.62 -6.75
N VAL A 37 -16.57 2.52 -6.50
CA VAL A 37 -16.38 3.70 -7.36
C VAL A 37 -14.92 3.88 -7.71
N ARG A 38 -14.67 4.39 -8.91
CA ARG A 38 -13.39 4.92 -9.33
C ARG A 38 -13.56 6.39 -9.69
N ILE A 39 -12.91 7.27 -8.94
CA ILE A 39 -13.07 8.72 -9.04
C ILE A 39 -11.88 9.42 -9.69
N GLY A 40 -10.77 8.70 -9.82
CA GLY A 40 -9.57 9.14 -10.53
C GLY A 40 -8.84 8.02 -11.22
N GLU A 41 -8.06 8.33 -12.22
CA GLU A 41 -7.19 7.44 -12.98
C GLU A 41 -5.84 8.10 -13.17
N GLY A 42 -4.78 7.30 -13.14
CA GLY A 42 -3.43 7.74 -13.39
C GLY A 42 -2.58 7.83 -12.11
N CYS A 43 -1.28 7.62 -12.30
CA CYS A 43 -0.31 7.66 -11.24
C CYS A 43 1.03 8.19 -11.77
N PRO A 44 1.69 9.15 -11.10
CA PRO A 44 2.97 9.70 -11.57
C PRO A 44 4.13 8.71 -11.44
N HIS A 45 3.94 7.61 -10.70
CA HIS A 45 4.98 6.62 -10.47
C HIS A 45 5.08 5.61 -11.62
N SER A 46 6.30 5.14 -11.86
CA SER A 46 6.61 4.12 -12.87
C SER A 46 6.97 2.80 -12.19
N CYS A 47 6.06 2.29 -11.34
CA CYS A 47 6.28 1.00 -10.70
C CYS A 47 6.30 -0.11 -11.76
N PRO A 48 7.34 -0.96 -11.79
CA PRO A 48 7.49 -1.95 -12.86
C PRO A 48 6.43 -3.07 -12.84
N TRP A 49 5.66 -3.18 -11.76
CA TRP A 49 4.56 -4.13 -11.60
C TRP A 49 3.18 -3.54 -11.84
N CYS A 50 3.08 -2.25 -12.18
CA CYS A 50 1.82 -1.54 -12.25
C CYS A 50 1.53 -1.06 -13.66
N ALA A 51 0.32 -1.36 -14.15
CA ALA A 51 -0.17 -0.95 -15.46
C ALA A 51 -0.97 0.37 -15.43
N GLU A 52 -1.03 1.05 -14.29
CA GLU A 52 -1.77 2.31 -14.19
C GLU A 52 -1.16 3.36 -15.13
N PRO A 53 -1.98 4.06 -15.96
CA PRO A 53 -1.48 5.07 -16.87
C PRO A 53 -0.85 6.24 -16.10
N LYS A 54 0.13 6.91 -16.72
CA LYS A 54 0.77 8.09 -16.12
C LYS A 54 -0.09 9.34 -16.19
N GLN A 55 -0.93 9.41 -17.22
CA GLN A 55 -1.79 10.57 -17.43
C GLN A 55 -2.91 10.58 -16.40
N SER A 56 -2.94 11.62 -15.59
CA SER A 56 -3.99 11.83 -14.60
C SER A 56 -5.29 12.23 -15.27
N LYS A 57 -6.38 11.60 -14.83
CA LYS A 57 -7.76 11.98 -15.16
C LYS A 57 -8.58 11.96 -13.88
N TRP A 58 -9.39 12.98 -13.69
CA TRP A 58 -10.29 13.09 -12.55
C TRP A 58 -11.74 13.00 -12.98
N TYR A 59 -12.51 12.15 -12.34
CA TYR A 59 -13.92 11.91 -12.63
C TYR A 59 -14.83 12.49 -11.54
N GLY A 60 -14.30 12.58 -10.31
CA GLY A 60 -15.04 13.03 -9.14
C GLY A 60 -15.95 11.95 -8.54
N MET A 61 -16.39 12.19 -7.32
CA MET A 61 -17.26 11.29 -6.60
C MET A 61 -18.69 11.32 -7.16
N PRO A 62 -19.26 10.19 -7.62
CA PRO A 62 -20.64 10.11 -8.04
C PRO A 62 -21.60 10.30 -6.85
N LYS A 63 -22.89 10.39 -7.15
CA LYS A 63 -23.92 10.42 -6.11
C LYS A 63 -23.82 9.17 -5.25
N PRO A 64 -23.82 9.29 -3.91
CA PRO A 64 -23.84 8.13 -3.03
C PRO A 64 -25.12 7.29 -3.21
N GLU A 65 -24.93 5.98 -3.33
CA GLU A 65 -25.98 4.96 -3.45
C GLU A 65 -25.87 3.92 -2.33
N SER A 66 -24.89 4.09 -1.43
CA SER A 66 -24.69 3.29 -0.23
C SER A 66 -24.02 4.12 0.86
N ASN A 67 -24.13 3.68 2.11
CA ASN A 67 -23.35 4.23 3.21
C ASN A 67 -22.00 3.49 3.42
N GLN A 68 -21.68 2.51 2.57
CA GLN A 68 -20.38 1.84 2.49
C GLN A 68 -19.85 2.02 1.07
N ILE A 69 -18.75 2.77 0.91
CA ILE A 69 -18.18 3.11 -0.39
C ILE A 69 -16.73 2.67 -0.47
N SER A 70 -16.42 1.85 -1.48
CA SER A 70 -15.08 1.40 -1.79
C SER A 70 -14.52 2.14 -2.98
N LEU A 71 -13.37 2.81 -2.79
CA LEU A 71 -12.62 3.51 -3.83
C LEU A 71 -11.66 2.54 -4.51
N LEU A 72 -11.72 2.50 -5.83
CA LEU A 72 -10.91 1.62 -6.71
C LEU A 72 -9.73 2.34 -7.36
N ASP A 73 -9.43 3.54 -6.90
CA ASP A 73 -8.33 4.36 -7.41
C ASP A 73 -6.99 3.73 -7.06
N MET A 74 -6.13 3.53 -8.05
CA MET A 74 -4.81 2.92 -7.84
C MET A 74 -3.86 3.84 -7.05
N ASN A 75 -4.03 5.18 -7.17
CA ASN A 75 -3.30 6.16 -6.37
C ASN A 75 -4.13 7.43 -6.17
N LEU A 76 -5.15 7.34 -5.33
CA LEU A 76 -6.06 8.44 -5.01
C LEU A 76 -5.31 9.73 -4.64
N LEU A 77 -4.31 9.61 -3.75
CA LEU A 77 -3.63 10.77 -3.15
C LEU A 77 -2.69 11.50 -4.13
N SER A 78 -2.41 10.94 -5.30
CA SER A 78 -1.56 11.60 -6.30
C SER A 78 -2.28 12.68 -7.11
N HIS A 79 -3.60 12.74 -7.02
CA HIS A 79 -4.41 13.72 -7.74
C HIS A 79 -4.51 15.03 -6.96
N PRO A 80 -4.32 16.20 -7.62
CA PRO A 80 -4.48 17.51 -6.98
C PRO A 80 -5.88 17.71 -6.36
N GLU A 81 -6.89 17.09 -6.95
CA GLU A 81 -8.29 17.14 -6.51
C GLU A 81 -8.58 16.25 -5.29
N ALA A 82 -7.66 15.36 -4.91
CA ALA A 82 -7.90 14.36 -3.87
C ALA A 82 -8.25 15.00 -2.52
N LEU A 83 -7.47 15.98 -2.06
CA LEU A 83 -7.72 16.59 -0.75
C LEU A 83 -9.06 17.34 -0.68
N PRO A 84 -9.39 18.25 -1.62
CA PRO A 84 -10.73 18.88 -1.66
C PRO A 84 -11.86 17.85 -1.71
N GLU A 85 -11.70 16.77 -2.49
CA GLU A 85 -12.72 15.75 -2.60
C GLU A 85 -12.90 14.94 -1.30
N ILE A 86 -11.81 14.56 -0.64
CA ILE A 86 -11.88 13.87 0.67
C ILE A 86 -12.52 14.77 1.73
N GLN A 87 -12.23 16.07 1.72
CA GLN A 87 -12.89 17.04 2.60
C GLN A 87 -14.39 17.14 2.31
N ARG A 88 -14.80 17.13 1.02
CA ARG A 88 -16.20 17.08 0.61
C ARG A 88 -16.90 15.79 1.06
N MET A 89 -16.23 14.64 0.94
CA MET A 89 -16.73 13.32 1.36
C MET A 89 -17.11 13.29 2.84
N ALA A 90 -16.44 14.05 3.70
CA ALA A 90 -16.74 14.12 5.14
C ALA A 90 -18.19 14.56 5.44
N ASN A 91 -18.80 15.32 4.53
CA ASN A 91 -20.14 15.86 4.68
C ASN A 91 -21.22 15.06 3.91
N LEU A 92 -20.82 14.04 3.13
CA LEU A 92 -21.77 13.23 2.39
C LEU A 92 -22.58 12.32 3.32
N LYS A 93 -23.84 12.12 2.92
CA LYS A 93 -24.77 11.20 3.57
C LYS A 93 -25.53 10.41 2.53
N PHE A 94 -25.93 9.20 2.91
CA PHE A 94 -26.85 8.37 2.15
C PHE A 94 -28.05 8.06 3.04
N GLU A 95 -29.26 8.45 2.61
CA GLU A 95 -30.51 8.29 3.39
C GLU A 95 -30.39 8.77 4.85
N GLY A 96 -29.73 9.93 5.05
CA GLY A 96 -29.49 10.49 6.38
C GLY A 96 -28.36 9.83 7.20
N LYS A 97 -27.85 8.68 6.78
CA LYS A 97 -26.75 7.96 7.43
C LYS A 97 -25.40 8.52 6.98
N VAL A 98 -24.44 8.47 7.90
CA VAL A 98 -23.03 8.77 7.57
C VAL A 98 -22.46 7.72 6.62
N ILE A 99 -21.54 8.14 5.76
CA ILE A 99 -20.87 7.25 4.82
C ILE A 99 -19.50 6.87 5.38
N HIS A 100 -19.12 5.61 5.19
CA HIS A 100 -17.80 5.07 5.46
C HIS A 100 -17.10 4.76 4.15
N PHE A 101 -15.84 5.16 4.05
CA PHE A 101 -15.03 4.98 2.85
C PHE A 101 -13.89 3.99 3.09
N GLU A 102 -13.53 3.24 2.05
CA GLU A 102 -12.35 2.38 2.05
C GLU A 102 -11.59 2.54 0.73
N ALA A 103 -10.29 2.87 0.79
CA ALA A 103 -9.41 2.90 -0.38
C ALA A 103 -8.81 1.50 -0.57
N ILE A 104 -9.42 0.68 -1.44
CA ILE A 104 -9.10 -0.75 -1.55
C ILE A 104 -7.73 -0.98 -2.17
N CYS A 105 -7.36 -0.19 -3.17
CA CYS A 105 -6.07 -0.33 -3.86
C CYS A 105 -4.89 0.23 -3.03
N GLY A 106 -5.21 0.86 -1.90
CA GLY A 106 -4.23 1.43 -0.98
C GLY A 106 -3.97 2.91 -1.20
N LEU A 107 -3.35 3.51 -0.20
CA LEU A 107 -2.95 4.91 -0.17
C LEU A 107 -1.43 5.00 -0.27
N ASP A 108 -0.95 5.96 -1.03
CA ASP A 108 0.48 6.20 -1.17
C ASP A 108 0.98 7.10 -0.04
N TYR A 109 1.80 6.55 0.84
CA TYR A 109 2.35 7.27 2.00
C TYR A 109 3.18 8.51 1.62
N ARG A 110 3.70 8.58 0.39
CA ARG A 110 4.53 9.70 -0.10
C ARG A 110 3.75 11.00 -0.22
N PHE A 111 2.44 10.91 -0.40
CA PHE A 111 1.52 12.06 -0.45
C PHE A 111 0.85 12.35 0.90
N MET A 112 1.10 11.54 1.93
CA MET A 112 0.49 11.73 3.24
C MET A 112 1.17 12.88 4.01
N ASN A 113 0.38 13.85 4.39
CA ASN A 113 0.71 14.92 5.33
C ASN A 113 -0.38 15.02 6.42
N LEU A 114 -0.20 15.93 7.36
CA LEU A 114 -1.15 16.08 8.47
C LEU A 114 -2.57 16.42 7.97
N GLU A 115 -2.68 17.30 7.01
CA GLU A 115 -3.98 17.76 6.47
C GLU A 115 -4.74 16.62 5.78
N ILE A 116 -4.05 15.85 4.93
CA ILE A 116 -4.63 14.65 4.29
C ILE A 116 -5.06 13.63 5.34
N CYS A 117 -4.23 13.36 6.35
CA CYS A 117 -4.59 12.41 7.40
C CYS A 117 -5.81 12.88 8.21
N GLN A 118 -5.94 14.18 8.48
CA GLN A 118 -7.11 14.78 9.11
C GLN A 118 -8.36 14.64 8.23
N ALA A 119 -8.25 14.93 6.94
CA ALA A 119 -9.34 14.79 5.98
C ALA A 119 -9.83 13.34 5.87
N LEU A 120 -8.91 12.36 5.76
CA LEU A 120 -9.24 10.93 5.76
C LEU A 120 -10.01 10.54 7.03
N LYS A 121 -9.58 11.03 8.21
CA LYS A 121 -10.27 10.74 9.47
C LYS A 121 -11.65 11.38 9.53
N ALA A 122 -11.77 12.64 9.13
CA ALA A 122 -13.05 13.36 9.08
C ALA A 122 -14.04 12.69 8.10
N ALA A 123 -13.56 12.23 6.96
CA ALA A 123 -14.34 11.49 5.97
C ALA A 123 -14.64 10.03 6.36
N ARG A 124 -14.21 9.58 7.54
CA ARG A 124 -14.48 8.24 8.08
C ARG A 124 -13.93 7.13 7.19
N PHE A 125 -12.72 7.34 6.66
CA PHE A 125 -12.00 6.24 6.05
C PHE A 125 -11.71 5.16 7.10
N GLN A 126 -11.88 3.91 6.71
CA GLN A 126 -11.64 2.75 7.56
C GLN A 126 -10.77 1.73 6.82
N ASN A 127 -10.23 0.74 7.54
CA ASN A 127 -9.37 -0.30 6.97
C ASN A 127 -8.25 0.29 6.11
N LEU A 128 -7.50 1.26 6.66
CA LEU A 128 -6.49 1.97 5.90
C LEU A 128 -5.44 1.02 5.35
N ARG A 129 -5.32 1.02 4.02
CA ARG A 129 -4.32 0.26 3.28
C ARG A 129 -3.26 1.22 2.77
N ILE A 130 -2.00 0.97 3.08
CA ILE A 130 -0.89 1.82 2.67
C ILE A 130 0.10 0.97 1.89
N ALA A 131 0.43 1.37 0.67
CA ALA A 131 1.38 0.65 -0.17
C ALA A 131 2.81 0.80 0.36
N TRP A 132 3.48 -0.32 0.63
CA TRP A 132 4.92 -0.38 0.93
C TRP A 132 5.66 -1.21 -0.10
N ASP A 133 5.60 -0.77 -1.34
CA ASP A 133 6.30 -1.40 -2.46
C ASP A 133 7.68 -0.78 -2.70
N SER A 134 8.00 0.29 -1.97
CA SER A 134 9.28 0.97 -2.01
C SER A 134 10.38 0.14 -1.30
N PRO A 135 11.66 0.36 -1.65
CA PRO A 135 12.78 -0.28 -0.96
C PRO A 135 12.80 0.02 0.54
N LEU A 136 13.44 -0.86 1.31
CA LEU A 136 13.55 -0.76 2.77
C LEU A 136 14.09 0.59 3.25
N ARG A 137 15.01 1.23 2.51
CA ARG A 137 15.55 2.56 2.83
C ARG A 137 14.49 3.65 2.99
N CYS A 138 13.32 3.47 2.38
CA CYS A 138 12.19 4.42 2.47
C CYS A 138 11.34 4.23 3.74
N GLN A 139 11.67 3.29 4.62
CA GLN A 139 10.92 2.94 5.84
C GLN A 139 10.63 4.13 6.75
N TYR A 140 11.54 5.12 6.81
CA TYR A 140 11.37 6.28 7.69
C TYR A 140 10.19 7.16 7.27
N LYS A 141 10.03 7.42 5.98
CA LYS A 141 8.88 8.17 5.44
C LYS A 141 7.56 7.45 5.72
N LEU A 142 7.52 6.13 5.53
CA LEU A 142 6.35 5.32 5.85
C LEU A 142 6.03 5.33 7.35
N LYS A 143 7.06 5.17 8.20
CA LYS A 143 6.91 5.25 9.66
C LYS A 143 6.32 6.60 10.09
N ASP A 144 6.73 7.70 9.46
CA ASP A 144 6.21 9.02 9.75
C ASP A 144 4.76 9.19 9.29
N ALA A 145 4.39 8.63 8.12
CA ALA A 145 2.99 8.57 7.70
C ALA A 145 2.10 7.80 8.70
N ILE A 146 2.58 6.64 9.20
CA ILE A 146 1.88 5.88 10.25
C ILE A 146 1.72 6.72 11.54
N LYS A 147 2.76 7.48 11.95
CA LYS A 147 2.68 8.36 13.11
C LYS A 147 1.63 9.46 12.92
N LEU A 148 1.55 10.06 11.72
CA LEU A 148 0.54 11.07 11.40
C LEU A 148 -0.87 10.50 11.50
N LEU A 149 -1.12 9.31 10.93
CA LEU A 149 -2.41 8.63 11.03
C LEU A 149 -2.80 8.35 12.50
N VAL A 150 -1.87 7.85 13.29
CA VAL A 150 -2.11 7.61 14.73
C VAL A 150 -2.38 8.94 15.48
N LYS A 151 -1.64 10.01 15.14
CA LYS A 151 -1.83 11.35 15.73
C LYS A 151 -3.24 11.90 15.49
N VAL A 152 -3.83 11.63 14.31
CA VAL A 152 -5.21 12.09 14.01
C VAL A 152 -6.29 11.12 14.47
N GLY A 153 -5.94 10.05 15.19
CA GLY A 153 -6.86 9.16 15.88
C GLY A 153 -7.20 7.85 15.18
N PHE A 154 -6.44 7.43 14.14
CA PHE A 154 -6.53 6.06 13.66
C PHE A 154 -5.81 5.11 14.61
N LYS A 155 -6.38 3.93 14.82
CA LYS A 155 -5.72 2.89 15.60
C LYS A 155 -4.72 2.14 14.73
N ARG A 156 -3.67 1.61 15.33
CA ARG A 156 -2.64 0.86 14.60
C ARG A 156 -3.17 -0.40 13.94
N ASP A 157 -4.10 -1.08 14.56
CA ASP A 157 -4.78 -2.26 14.04
C ASP A 157 -5.80 -1.95 12.91
N GLU A 158 -6.11 -0.68 12.67
CA GLU A 158 -6.86 -0.22 11.50
C GLU A 158 -5.96 0.00 10.27
N ILE A 159 -4.63 -0.04 10.45
CA ILE A 159 -3.65 0.20 9.38
C ILE A 159 -3.10 -1.12 8.88
N THR A 160 -3.15 -1.34 7.56
CA THR A 160 -2.58 -2.50 6.87
C THR A 160 -1.56 -2.04 5.85
N LEU A 161 -0.34 -2.55 5.92
CA LEU A 161 0.68 -2.28 4.92
C LEU A 161 0.59 -3.32 3.79
N PHE A 162 0.41 -2.86 2.56
CA PHE A 162 0.46 -3.69 1.37
C PHE A 162 1.91 -3.87 0.94
N MET A 163 2.34 -5.11 0.83
CA MET A 163 3.68 -5.47 0.37
C MET A 163 3.60 -6.31 -0.87
N ILE A 164 4.20 -5.85 -1.97
CA ILE A 164 4.32 -6.68 -3.16
C ILE A 164 5.28 -7.83 -2.87
N CYS A 165 4.84 -9.04 -3.17
CA CYS A 165 5.59 -10.28 -2.96
C CYS A 165 5.77 -11.01 -4.27
N ASN A 166 6.75 -11.92 -4.35
CA ASN A 166 6.99 -12.72 -5.55
C ASN A 166 7.25 -11.88 -6.80
N PHE A 167 7.95 -10.75 -6.65
CA PHE A 167 8.35 -9.92 -7.77
C PHE A 167 9.87 -9.91 -7.92
N LYS A 168 10.38 -9.80 -9.17
CA LYS A 168 11.81 -9.97 -9.52
C LYS A 168 12.78 -9.12 -8.67
N TYR A 169 12.35 -7.96 -8.20
CA TYR A 169 13.21 -7.02 -7.44
C TYR A 169 12.98 -7.03 -5.94
N VAL A 170 12.14 -7.92 -5.47
CA VAL A 170 11.77 -8.00 -4.06
C VAL A 170 12.18 -9.34 -3.54
N SER A 171 13.24 -9.40 -2.72
CA SER A 171 13.69 -10.65 -2.12
C SER A 171 12.78 -11.08 -0.97
N PHE A 172 12.75 -12.40 -0.73
CA PHE A 172 12.05 -12.97 0.39
C PHE A 172 12.57 -12.42 1.73
N GLU A 173 13.90 -12.28 1.86
CA GLU A 173 14.56 -11.78 3.07
C GLU A 173 14.17 -10.32 3.34
N GLU A 174 14.14 -9.45 2.31
CA GLU A 174 13.71 -8.06 2.48
C GLU A 174 12.27 -8.00 2.99
N GLN A 175 11.37 -8.82 2.46
CA GLN A 175 9.98 -8.84 2.90
C GLN A 175 9.84 -9.41 4.32
N CYS A 176 10.62 -10.41 4.70
CA CYS A 176 10.67 -10.87 6.08
C CYS A 176 11.13 -9.76 7.04
N TYR A 177 12.14 -8.99 6.65
CA TYR A 177 12.61 -7.87 7.46
C TYR A 177 11.55 -6.77 7.57
N LYS A 178 10.88 -6.42 6.46
CA LYS A 178 9.76 -5.47 6.49
C LYS A 178 8.63 -5.95 7.41
N LEU A 179 8.32 -7.23 7.39
CA LEU A 179 7.35 -7.83 8.29
C LEU A 179 7.75 -7.67 9.76
N ASP A 180 9.04 -7.83 10.10
CA ASP A 180 9.53 -7.60 11.45
C ASP A 180 9.40 -6.14 11.88
N LEU A 181 9.61 -5.19 10.98
CA LEU A 181 9.31 -3.78 11.24
C LEU A 181 7.82 -3.54 11.50
N CYS A 182 6.93 -4.21 10.76
CA CYS A 182 5.49 -4.11 10.98
C CYS A 182 5.08 -4.62 12.36
N LYS A 183 5.77 -5.67 12.88
CA LYS A 183 5.61 -6.13 14.26
C LYS A 183 5.93 -5.02 15.26
N VAL A 184 7.07 -4.33 15.06
CA VAL A 184 7.49 -3.21 15.92
C VAL A 184 6.53 -2.03 15.83
N TRP A 185 6.01 -1.74 14.63
CA TRP A 185 5.04 -0.65 14.43
C TRP A 185 3.63 -1.02 14.85
N ASN A 186 3.38 -2.28 15.13
CA ASN A 186 2.08 -2.83 15.53
C ASN A 186 0.97 -2.53 14.50
N VAL A 187 1.25 -2.78 13.22
CA VAL A 187 0.35 -2.61 12.09
C VAL A 187 0.19 -3.91 11.32
N LYS A 188 -0.96 -4.13 10.70
CA LYS A 188 -1.23 -5.32 9.89
C LYS A 188 -0.46 -5.29 8.57
N VAL A 189 -0.35 -6.45 7.94
CA VAL A 189 0.30 -6.64 6.64
C VAL A 189 -0.64 -7.40 5.71
N ALA A 190 -0.65 -7.03 4.43
CA ALA A 190 -1.23 -7.82 3.35
C ALA A 190 -0.11 -8.19 2.36
N ASP A 191 0.05 -9.49 2.14
CA ASP A 191 0.97 -10.07 1.15
C ASP A 191 0.31 -10.03 -0.24
N CYS A 192 0.65 -9.02 -1.03
CA CYS A 192 0.17 -8.86 -2.39
C CYS A 192 1.10 -9.61 -3.34
N HIS A 193 0.78 -10.87 -3.65
CA HIS A 193 1.57 -11.66 -4.58
C HIS A 193 1.43 -11.13 -6.00
N PHE A 194 2.58 -10.84 -6.63
CA PHE A 194 2.61 -10.47 -8.03
C PHE A 194 2.23 -11.69 -8.88
N ASP A 195 1.21 -11.50 -9.69
CA ASP A 195 0.77 -12.45 -10.71
C ASP A 195 1.09 -11.86 -12.07
N ASN A 196 1.92 -12.53 -12.86
CA ASN A 196 2.24 -12.11 -14.22
C ASN A 196 1.12 -12.43 -15.23
N GLN A 197 -0.01 -12.96 -14.78
CA GLN A 197 -1.20 -13.30 -15.58
C GLN A 197 -0.93 -14.20 -16.80
N THR A 198 0.22 -14.87 -16.88
CA THR A 198 0.59 -15.67 -18.04
C THR A 198 0.24 -17.16 -17.95
N GLY A 199 -0.65 -17.55 -17.03
CA GLY A 199 -1.13 -18.94 -16.97
C GLY A 199 -1.99 -19.28 -15.77
N PRO A 200 -2.72 -20.42 -15.85
CA PRO A 200 -3.64 -20.86 -14.80
C PRO A 200 -2.95 -21.36 -13.52
N ASN A 201 -1.63 -21.47 -13.53
CA ASN A 201 -0.86 -21.96 -12.40
C ASN A 201 0.02 -20.83 -11.84
N PHE A 202 -0.27 -20.43 -10.63
CA PHE A 202 0.56 -19.60 -9.75
C PHE A 202 1.89 -20.33 -9.42
N THR A 203 2.73 -20.56 -10.39
CA THR A 203 4.07 -21.01 -10.13
C THR A 203 4.94 -19.80 -9.89
N GLY A 204 5.46 -19.69 -8.68
CA GLY A 204 6.31 -18.57 -8.28
C GLY A 204 7.51 -18.42 -9.19
N ILE A 205 7.45 -17.40 -10.06
CA ILE A 205 8.52 -17.16 -11.03
C ILE A 205 9.76 -16.60 -10.33
N TYR A 206 9.59 -15.87 -9.24
CA TYR A 206 10.68 -15.15 -8.58
C TYR A 206 11.03 -15.69 -7.19
N TRP A 207 10.03 -16.11 -6.45
CA TRP A 207 10.22 -16.78 -5.16
C TRP A 207 9.91 -18.27 -5.31
N LYS A 208 10.62 -19.11 -4.57
CA LYS A 208 10.28 -20.53 -4.48
C LYS A 208 8.88 -20.69 -3.87
N THR A 209 8.19 -21.74 -4.20
CA THR A 209 6.86 -22.04 -3.66
C THR A 209 6.88 -22.08 -2.13
N GLU A 210 7.94 -22.68 -1.55
CA GLU A 210 8.13 -22.77 -0.11
C GLU A 210 8.26 -21.41 0.54
N GLU A 211 9.00 -20.47 -0.07
CA GLU A 211 9.18 -19.09 0.40
C GLU A 211 7.84 -18.33 0.40
N GLN A 212 7.03 -18.53 -0.64
CA GLN A 212 5.70 -17.91 -0.73
C GLN A 212 4.76 -18.42 0.36
N LEU A 213 4.72 -19.73 0.57
CA LEU A 213 3.91 -20.36 1.60
C LEU A 213 4.38 -19.95 3.00
N GLU A 214 5.68 -19.92 3.23
CA GLU A 214 6.29 -19.49 4.49
C GLU A 214 5.96 -18.04 4.80
N PHE A 215 6.14 -17.12 3.82
CA PHE A 215 5.84 -15.70 4.03
C PHE A 215 4.35 -15.48 4.33
N ARG A 216 3.48 -16.13 3.58
CA ARG A 216 2.03 -16.09 3.82
C ARG A 216 1.64 -16.61 5.21
N ALA A 217 2.27 -17.68 5.68
CA ALA A 217 2.06 -18.19 7.03
C ALA A 217 2.53 -17.18 8.10
N LYS A 218 3.70 -16.57 7.90
CA LYS A 218 4.24 -15.51 8.78
C LYS A 218 3.31 -14.30 8.85
N VAL A 219 2.79 -13.84 7.70
CA VAL A 219 1.84 -12.71 7.64
C VAL A 219 0.53 -13.03 8.38
N ARG A 220 -0.03 -14.23 8.16
CA ARG A 220 -1.26 -14.66 8.87
C ARG A 220 -1.05 -14.69 10.38
N SER A 221 0.04 -15.31 10.84
CA SER A 221 0.39 -15.36 12.27
C SER A 221 0.57 -13.96 12.85
N HIS A 222 1.27 -13.08 12.13
CA HIS A 222 1.45 -11.69 12.52
C HIS A 222 0.11 -10.96 12.68
N ASN A 223 -0.75 -11.03 11.66
CA ASN A 223 -2.04 -10.34 11.70
C ASN A 223 -2.94 -10.88 12.82
N GLN A 224 -2.92 -12.19 13.05
CA GLN A 224 -3.66 -12.81 14.15
C GLN A 224 -3.19 -12.28 15.51
N MET A 225 -1.88 -12.13 15.71
CA MET A 225 -1.32 -11.57 16.94
C MET A 225 -1.66 -10.09 17.13
N ILE A 226 -1.71 -9.30 16.02
CA ILE A 226 -2.19 -7.91 16.09
C ILE A 226 -3.63 -7.85 16.57
N VAL A 227 -4.53 -8.65 15.97
CA VAL A 227 -5.94 -8.72 16.35
C VAL A 227 -6.10 -9.16 17.82
N GLN A 228 -5.30 -10.12 18.24
CA GLN A 228 -5.32 -10.61 19.63
C GLN A 228 -4.60 -9.68 20.63
N ARG A 229 -4.03 -8.57 20.17
CA ARG A 229 -3.27 -7.59 20.99
C ARG A 229 -2.07 -8.19 21.74
N ILE A 230 -1.58 -9.34 21.31
CA ILE A 230 -0.48 -10.04 21.98
C ILE A 230 0.84 -9.30 21.84
N TYR A 231 1.02 -8.52 20.75
CA TYR A 231 2.27 -7.81 20.50
C TYR A 231 2.56 -6.68 21.50
N ASN A 232 1.55 -6.06 22.09
CA ASN A 232 1.78 -4.93 23.02
C ASN A 232 2.59 -5.33 24.27
N GLU A 233 2.55 -6.59 24.67
CA GLU A 233 3.24 -7.08 25.88
C GLU A 233 4.63 -7.66 25.56
N GLN A 234 4.80 -8.30 24.41
CA GLN A 234 6.03 -9.03 24.10
C GLN A 234 7.15 -8.15 23.50
N TYR A 235 6.79 -7.10 22.77
CA TYR A 235 7.72 -6.28 22.01
C TYR A 235 8.08 -4.93 22.65
N SER A 236 7.55 -4.61 23.81
CA SER A 236 8.03 -3.50 24.67
C SER A 236 9.39 -3.81 25.33
N ARG A 237 9.99 -5.00 25.11
CA ARG A 237 11.25 -5.43 25.73
C ARG A 237 12.50 -4.91 25.00
N PRO A 238 13.62 -4.68 25.74
CA PRO A 238 14.81 -3.93 25.26
C PRO A 238 15.55 -4.51 24.04
N LYS A 239 15.37 -5.80 23.70
CA LYS A 239 16.08 -6.45 22.58
C LYS A 239 15.75 -5.84 21.20
N ILE A 240 14.57 -5.27 21.04
CA ILE A 240 14.16 -4.65 19.76
C ILE A 240 14.69 -3.23 19.64
N LYS A 241 14.97 -2.54 20.76
CA LYS A 241 15.66 -1.24 20.71
C LYS A 241 16.99 -1.30 19.96
N LYS A 242 17.69 -2.45 20.00
CA LYS A 242 18.98 -2.64 19.33
C LYS A 242 18.85 -2.62 17.80
N PHE A 243 17.76 -3.15 17.24
CA PHE A 243 17.49 -3.10 15.79
C PHE A 243 17.06 -1.71 15.30
N LEU A 244 16.39 -0.93 16.16
CA LEU A 244 15.95 0.41 15.82
C LEU A 244 17.06 1.47 15.93
N THR A 245 18.14 1.16 16.66
CA THR A 245 19.30 2.04 16.85
C THR A 245 20.47 1.69 15.93
N MET A 246 20.44 0.56 15.24
CA MET A 246 21.39 0.25 14.17
C MET A 246 21.04 1.16 12.98
N GLY A 247 21.75 2.26 12.87
CA GLY A 247 21.67 3.14 11.71
C GLY A 247 22.08 2.40 10.43
N PRO A 248 21.88 3.00 9.25
CA PRO A 248 22.18 2.39 7.95
C PRO A 248 23.64 1.97 7.74
N SER A 249 24.55 2.22 8.70
CA SER A 249 25.99 2.00 8.60
C SER A 249 26.44 0.53 8.77
N THR A 250 25.56 -0.40 9.08
CA THR A 250 25.92 -1.82 9.28
C THR A 250 25.26 -2.79 8.30
N MET A 251 24.45 -2.29 7.36
CA MET A 251 24.04 -3.06 6.19
C MET A 251 25.04 -2.77 5.08
N ASP A 252 25.52 -3.82 4.41
CA ASP A 252 26.50 -3.75 3.32
C ASP A 252 26.32 -2.50 2.46
N SER A 253 27.41 -1.73 2.33
CA SER A 253 27.49 -0.49 1.53
C SER A 253 27.04 -0.68 0.08
N ASP A 254 27.01 -1.92 -0.41
CA ASP A 254 26.59 -2.29 -1.76
C ASP A 254 25.08 -2.23 -1.99
N ILE A 255 24.27 -2.26 -0.91
CA ILE A 255 22.81 -2.11 -1.01
C ILE A 255 22.41 -0.62 -1.08
N LEU A 256 23.26 0.28 -0.57
CA LEU A 256 22.96 1.70 -0.45
C LEU A 256 23.34 2.53 -1.68
N SER A 257 24.14 1.98 -2.60
CA SER A 257 24.70 2.76 -3.73
C SER A 257 23.86 2.77 -5.01
N GLN A 258 22.64 2.20 -5.00
CA GLN A 258 21.85 2.05 -6.21
C GLN A 258 20.47 2.69 -6.07
N GLU A 259 20.36 3.88 -6.61
CA GLU A 259 19.09 4.60 -6.70
C GLU A 259 18.07 3.92 -7.62
N PRO A 260 16.81 3.78 -7.16
CA PRO A 260 15.76 4.60 -7.68
C PRO A 260 15.27 5.54 -6.58
N VAL A 261 15.20 6.76 -6.95
CA VAL A 261 14.91 7.94 -6.17
C VAL A 261 13.58 7.78 -5.43
N CYS A 262 13.58 7.97 -4.10
CA CYS A 262 12.38 8.43 -3.40
C CYS A 262 12.13 9.89 -3.80
N LYS A 263 11.92 10.17 -5.09
CA LYS A 263 11.58 11.50 -5.57
C LYS A 263 10.13 11.77 -5.27
N GLY A 264 9.91 12.60 -4.29
CA GLY A 264 8.84 13.52 -4.17
C GLY A 264 9.51 14.85 -3.91
N GLU A 265 9.89 15.51 -4.94
CA GLU A 265 10.06 16.95 -5.08
C GLU A 265 9.25 17.35 -6.29
#